data_5583ee2923e784de66ccb89da6c9a4b3
#
_entry.id   5583ee2923e784de66ccb89da6c9a4b3
#
_cell.length_a   1.000
_cell.length_b   1.000
_cell.length_c   1.000
_cell.angle_alpha   90.00
_cell.angle_beta   90.00
_cell.angle_gamma   90.00
#
_symmetry.space_group_name_H-M   'P 1'
#
loop_
_entity.id
_entity.type
_entity.pdbx_description
1 polymer ?
#
loop_
_entity_poly.entity_id
_entity_poly.type
_entity_poly.pdbx_seq_one_letter_code
_entity_poly.pdbx_strand_id
1 'polypeptide(L)'
;MAEKVKMLIPEEEVNARIEELGKKISEEYAGKQVHLICVLKGGVFFMCELAKRITVPVTMDFMSVSSYGDGTQSSGIVKIAKDLDESLEGKDVIVVEDIVDSGRTLYYLLDILRKRGPKSMKLCTLL
;
A
#
# COMPACT_ATOMS: atom_id res chain seq x y z
N MET A 1 13.99 0.91 31.72
CA MET A 1 13.47 0.69 31.51
C MET A 1 12.99 0.38 30.83
N ALA A 2 13.14 0.01 30.84
CA ALA A 2 12.72 -0.15 29.91
C ALA A 2 11.46 0.01 29.63
N GLU A 3 11.23 0.57 28.74
CA GLU A 3 10.05 0.85 28.44
C GLU A 3 9.36 -0.33 28.07
N LYS A 4 8.22 -0.47 28.36
CA LYS A 4 7.44 -1.46 27.93
C LYS A 4 6.84 -1.12 26.66
N VAL A 5 7.01 -1.93 25.66
CA VAL A 5 6.33 -1.74 24.39
C VAL A 5 4.99 -2.40 24.55
N LYS A 6 3.93 -1.61 24.52
CA LYS A 6 2.62 -2.16 24.59
C LYS A 6 2.09 -2.38 23.21
N MET A 7 1.48 -3.52 22.99
CA MET A 7 0.82 -3.75 21.74
C MET A 7 -0.56 -3.14 21.85
N LEU A 8 -0.80 -2.08 21.10
CA LEU A 8 -2.07 -1.40 21.12
C LEU A 8 -3.16 -2.21 20.45
N ILE A 9 -2.80 -3.00 19.45
CA ILE A 9 -3.76 -3.81 18.71
C ILE A 9 -3.26 -5.25 18.73
N PRO A 10 -4.04 -6.18 19.27
CA PRO A 10 -3.60 -7.57 19.32
C PRO A 10 -3.41 -8.15 17.93
N GLU A 11 -2.52 -9.12 17.84
CA GLU A 11 -2.21 -9.77 16.58
C GLU A 11 -3.44 -10.41 15.96
N GLU A 12 -4.29 -11.01 16.77
CA GLU A 12 -5.50 -11.64 16.27
C GLU A 12 -6.42 -10.63 15.59
N GLU A 13 -6.46 -9.42 16.15
CA GLU A 13 -7.29 -8.38 15.61
C GLU A 13 -6.75 -7.88 14.28
N VAL A 14 -5.43 -7.76 14.18
CA VAL A 14 -4.77 -7.38 12.95
C VAL A 14 -5.03 -8.43 11.88
N ASN A 15 -4.87 -9.70 12.23
CA ASN A 15 -5.09 -10.78 11.28
C ASN A 15 -6.55 -10.84 10.82
N ALA A 16 -7.48 -10.58 11.71
CA ALA A 16 -8.89 -10.56 11.36
C ALA A 16 -9.18 -9.43 10.37
N ARG A 17 -8.54 -8.30 10.58
CA ARG A 17 -8.70 -7.17 9.68
C ARG A 17 -8.15 -7.47 8.29
N ILE A 18 -7.00 -8.14 8.24
CA ILE A 18 -6.41 -8.52 6.95
C ILE A 18 -7.30 -9.52 6.22
N GLU A 19 -7.88 -10.47 6.96
CA GLU A 19 -8.82 -11.42 6.38
C GLU A 19 -10.02 -10.68 5.78
N GLU A 20 -10.54 -9.72 6.51
CA GLU A 20 -11.68 -8.94 6.07
C GLU A 20 -11.35 -8.15 4.81
N LEU A 21 -10.18 -7.53 4.78
CA LEU A 21 -9.76 -6.75 3.63
C LEU A 21 -9.55 -7.65 2.40
N GLY A 22 -8.95 -8.80 2.60
CA GLY A 22 -8.74 -9.75 1.50
C GLY A 22 -10.05 -10.22 0.91
N LYS A 23 -11.02 -10.51 1.77
CA LYS A 23 -12.33 -10.95 1.32
C LYS A 23 -13.04 -9.83 0.55
N LYS A 24 -12.96 -8.62 1.07
CA LYS A 24 -13.61 -7.48 0.45
C LYS A 24 -13.04 -7.22 -0.94
N ILE A 25 -11.72 -7.27 -1.06
CA ILE A 25 -11.06 -7.07 -2.34
C ILE A 25 -11.46 -8.16 -3.31
N SER A 26 -11.49 -9.41 -2.84
CA SER A 26 -11.85 -10.53 -3.69
C SER A 26 -13.26 -10.38 -4.24
N GLU A 27 -14.17 -9.87 -3.42
CA GLU A 27 -15.55 -9.66 -3.85
C GLU A 27 -15.66 -8.49 -4.81
N GLU A 28 -14.98 -7.39 -4.50
CA GLU A 28 -15.05 -6.20 -5.35
C GLU A 28 -14.43 -6.41 -6.71
N TYR A 29 -13.42 -7.26 -6.79
CA TYR A 29 -12.70 -7.47 -8.05
C TYR A 29 -12.99 -8.82 -8.68
N ALA A 30 -14.14 -9.40 -8.34
CA ALA A 30 -14.53 -10.68 -8.93
C ALA A 30 -14.53 -10.56 -10.45
N GLY A 31 -13.89 -11.53 -11.11
CA GLY A 31 -13.78 -11.53 -12.56
C GLY A 31 -12.68 -10.62 -13.10
N LYS A 32 -11.90 -10.01 -12.19
CA LYS A 32 -10.83 -9.09 -12.59
C LYS A 32 -9.51 -9.56 -12.01
N GLN A 33 -8.45 -8.86 -12.37
CA GLN A 33 -7.13 -9.08 -11.80
C GLN A 33 -6.75 -7.84 -11.02
N VAL A 34 -6.08 -8.02 -9.89
CA VAL A 34 -5.67 -6.92 -9.04
C VAL A 34 -4.16 -6.78 -9.11
N HIS A 35 -3.68 -5.57 -9.30
CA HIS A 35 -2.26 -5.27 -9.27
C HIS A 35 -1.96 -4.50 -7.99
N LEU A 36 -1.22 -5.13 -7.08
CA LEU A 36 -0.89 -4.53 -5.79
C LEU A 36 0.45 -3.82 -5.88
N ILE A 37 0.50 -2.60 -5.36
CA ILE A 37 1.74 -1.85 -5.29
C ILE A 37 2.08 -1.64 -3.84
N CYS A 38 3.27 -2.05 -3.46
CA CYS A 38 3.77 -1.84 -2.11
C CYS A 38 4.81 -0.75 -2.11
N VAL A 39 4.67 0.17 -1.18
CA VAL A 39 5.70 1.19 -0.98
C VAL A 39 6.62 0.66 0.12
N LEU A 40 7.85 0.38 -0.29
CA LEU A 40 8.85 -0.19 0.61
C LEU A 40 9.21 0.83 1.68
N LYS A 41 9.52 0.37 2.88
CA LYS A 41 9.60 -1.04 3.28
C LYS A 41 8.44 -1.41 4.19
N GLY A 42 7.78 -0.42 4.78
CA GLY A 42 6.84 -0.63 5.86
C GLY A 42 5.68 -1.55 5.53
N GLY A 43 5.18 -1.46 4.32
CA GLY A 43 3.98 -2.22 3.97
C GLY A 43 4.21 -3.64 3.49
N VAL A 44 5.47 -4.11 3.47
CA VAL A 44 5.79 -5.39 2.84
C VAL A 44 5.05 -6.55 3.50
N PHE A 45 5.12 -6.64 4.82
CA PHE A 45 4.48 -7.76 5.51
C PHE A 45 2.98 -7.72 5.35
N PHE A 46 2.39 -6.54 5.47
CA PHE A 46 0.95 -6.41 5.29
C PHE A 46 0.55 -6.83 3.87
N MET A 47 1.29 -6.38 2.88
CA MET A 47 0.96 -6.72 1.50
C MET A 47 1.05 -8.22 1.26
N CYS A 48 2.07 -8.88 1.80
CA CYS A 48 2.20 -10.31 1.63
C CYS A 48 1.04 -11.07 2.27
N GLU A 49 0.66 -10.67 3.47
CA GLU A 49 -0.45 -11.33 4.15
C GLU A 49 -1.76 -11.04 3.45
N LEU A 50 -1.93 -9.83 2.95
CA LEU A 50 -3.13 -9.47 2.22
C LEU A 50 -3.24 -10.26 0.92
N ALA A 51 -2.13 -10.34 0.17
CA ALA A 51 -2.13 -11.03 -1.12
C ALA A 51 -2.51 -12.49 -0.98
N LYS A 52 -2.10 -13.12 0.12
CA LYS A 52 -2.41 -14.52 0.36
C LYS A 52 -3.91 -14.76 0.55
N ARG A 53 -4.65 -13.73 0.87
CA ARG A 53 -6.08 -13.84 1.16
C ARG A 53 -6.96 -13.36 0.03
N ILE A 54 -6.38 -12.87 -1.05
CA ILE A 54 -7.14 -12.44 -2.21
C ILE A 54 -7.29 -13.63 -3.15
N THR A 55 -8.52 -13.91 -3.57
CA THR A 55 -8.81 -15.10 -4.36
C THR A 55 -8.88 -14.84 -5.86
N VAL A 56 -8.84 -13.58 -6.29
CA VAL A 56 -8.73 -13.27 -7.72
C VAL A 56 -7.24 -13.23 -8.09
N PRO A 57 -6.91 -13.26 -9.38
CA PRO A 57 -5.49 -13.20 -9.77
C PRO A 57 -4.85 -11.92 -9.28
N VAL A 58 -3.64 -12.04 -8.74
CA VAL A 58 -2.91 -10.93 -8.14
C VAL A 58 -1.52 -10.84 -8.77
N THR A 59 -1.12 -9.63 -9.09
CA THR A 59 0.28 -9.36 -9.40
C THR A 59 0.76 -8.31 -8.41
N MET A 60 2.06 -8.23 -8.20
CA MET A 60 2.63 -7.35 -7.21
C MET A 60 3.81 -6.59 -7.77
N ASP A 61 3.96 -5.35 -7.35
CA ASP A 61 5.11 -4.56 -7.72
C ASP A 61 5.50 -3.69 -6.53
N PHE A 62 6.70 -3.17 -6.54
CA PHE A 62 7.24 -2.46 -5.39
C PHE A 62 7.89 -1.16 -5.83
N MET A 63 7.80 -0.15 -5.00
CA MET A 63 8.51 1.09 -5.24
C MET A 63 9.03 1.64 -3.92
N SER A 64 10.02 2.47 -3.98
CA SER A 64 10.62 3.09 -2.83
C SER A 64 10.70 4.58 -3.07
N VAL A 65 10.23 5.35 -2.10
CA VAL A 65 10.25 6.80 -2.21
C VAL A 65 10.85 7.39 -0.95
N SER A 66 11.36 8.61 -1.07
CA SER A 66 11.81 9.35 0.08
C SER A 66 11.26 10.76 -0.03
N SER A 67 11.11 11.42 1.12
CA SER A 67 10.67 12.80 1.13
C SER A 67 11.79 13.68 0.61
N TYR A 68 11.42 14.68 -0.18
CA TYR A 68 12.38 15.62 -0.67
C TYR A 68 12.47 16.73 0.35
N GLY A 69 13.68 17.13 0.70
CA GLY A 69 13.88 18.19 1.68
C GLY A 69 14.79 17.75 2.79
N ASP A 70 14.96 18.60 3.78
CA ASP A 70 15.95 18.36 4.82
C ASP A 70 15.44 17.54 5.98
N GLY A 71 14.26 17.03 5.90
CA GLY A 71 13.77 16.12 6.90
C GLY A 71 13.08 16.74 8.09
N THR A 72 13.29 17.99 8.37
CA THR A 72 12.58 18.61 9.48
C THR A 72 11.20 19.05 9.10
N GLN A 73 11.00 19.33 7.82
CA GLN A 73 9.70 19.65 7.35
C GLN A 73 9.55 19.00 6.05
N SER A 74 8.62 18.10 5.95
CA SER A 74 8.33 17.47 4.68
C SER A 74 7.53 18.42 3.81
N SER A 75 7.99 18.66 2.60
CA SER A 75 7.24 19.44 1.65
C SER A 75 6.15 18.60 1.01
N GLY A 76 6.17 17.30 1.22
CA GLY A 76 5.25 16.41 0.56
C GLY A 76 5.72 15.95 -0.79
N ILE A 77 6.77 16.55 -1.33
CA ILE A 77 7.30 16.15 -2.61
C ILE A 77 8.13 14.89 -2.41
N VAL A 78 7.93 13.91 -3.27
CA VAL A 78 8.62 12.64 -3.14
C VAL A 78 9.67 12.50 -4.21
N LYS A 79 10.72 11.78 -3.85
CA LYS A 79 11.74 11.39 -4.79
C LYS A 79 11.64 9.88 -4.91
N ILE A 80 11.51 9.38 -6.13
CA ILE A 80 11.39 7.95 -6.35
C ILE A 80 12.78 7.35 -6.39
N ALA A 81 13.11 6.54 -5.39
CA ALA A 81 14.40 5.87 -5.33
C ALA A 81 14.38 4.57 -6.12
N LYS A 82 13.28 3.84 -6.07
CA LYS A 82 13.08 2.67 -6.90
C LYS A 82 11.69 2.78 -7.51
N ASP A 83 11.62 2.77 -8.81
CA ASP A 83 10.35 2.86 -9.50
C ASP A 83 9.79 1.46 -9.76
N LEU A 84 8.52 1.44 -10.16
CA LEU A 84 7.82 0.20 -10.48
C LEU A 84 8.47 -0.48 -11.68
N ASP A 85 8.38 -1.80 -11.69
CA ASP A 85 8.92 -2.58 -12.81
C ASP A 85 7.97 -2.59 -14.00
N GLU A 86 6.68 -2.43 -13.75
CA GLU A 86 5.67 -2.55 -14.80
C GLU A 86 4.85 -1.29 -14.96
N SER A 87 4.34 -1.10 -16.16
CA SER A 87 3.42 -0.01 -16.43
C SER A 87 2.10 -0.24 -15.71
N LEU A 88 1.46 0.82 -15.30
CA LEU A 88 0.15 0.75 -14.65
C LEU A 88 -0.99 0.87 -15.65
N GLU A 89 -0.67 1.16 -16.89
CA GLU A 89 -1.71 1.45 -17.85
C GLU A 89 -2.73 0.34 -17.98
N GLY A 90 -4.00 0.68 -17.84
CA GLY A 90 -5.10 -0.27 -17.99
C GLY A 90 -5.28 -1.25 -16.84
N LYS A 91 -4.49 -1.13 -15.78
CA LYS A 91 -4.58 -2.06 -14.65
C LYS A 91 -5.49 -1.55 -13.55
N ASP A 92 -6.11 -2.48 -12.83
CA ASP A 92 -6.84 -2.16 -11.61
C ASP A 92 -5.82 -2.25 -10.48
N VAL A 93 -5.47 -1.10 -9.93
CA VAL A 93 -4.35 -0.95 -9.01
C VAL A 93 -4.84 -0.71 -7.59
N ILE A 94 -4.20 -1.37 -6.63
CA ILE A 94 -4.41 -1.08 -5.23
C ILE A 94 -3.04 -0.78 -4.63
N VAL A 95 -2.90 0.42 -4.06
CA VAL A 95 -1.69 0.79 -3.35
C VAL A 95 -1.86 0.35 -1.90
N VAL A 96 -0.91 -0.43 -1.41
CA VAL A 96 -1.01 -1.05 -0.10
C VAL A 96 -0.04 -0.37 0.86
N GLU A 97 -0.57 0.09 1.99
CA GLU A 97 0.22 0.78 2.99
C GLU A 97 -0.26 0.33 4.36
N ASP A 98 0.66 0.04 5.27
CA ASP A 98 0.26 -0.45 6.59
C ASP A 98 -0.25 0.67 7.49
N ILE A 99 0.40 1.82 7.47
CA ILE A 99 0.01 2.95 8.30
C ILE A 99 0.11 4.23 7.49
N VAL A 100 -0.93 5.04 7.54
CA VAL A 100 -0.89 6.36 6.93
C VAL A 100 -0.59 7.36 8.04
N ASP A 101 0.59 7.93 8.00
CA ASP A 101 1.03 8.87 9.03
C ASP A 101 0.43 10.25 8.80
N SER A 102 1.10 11.10 8.05
CA SER A 102 0.56 12.42 7.77
C SER A 102 -0.28 12.42 6.50
N GLY A 103 -0.03 11.48 5.62
CA GLY A 103 -0.74 11.39 4.35
C GLY A 103 -0.20 12.30 3.27
N ARG A 104 0.70 13.23 3.62
CA ARG A 104 1.16 14.20 2.63
C ARG A 104 2.02 13.55 1.56
N THR A 105 2.99 12.75 1.97
CA THR A 105 3.85 12.05 1.03
C THR A 105 3.03 11.07 0.19
N LEU A 106 2.10 10.39 0.84
CA LEU A 106 1.25 9.44 0.16
C LEU A 106 0.35 10.15 -0.87
N TYR A 107 -0.17 11.32 -0.51
CA TYR A 107 -1.00 12.07 -1.42
C TYR A 107 -0.25 12.39 -2.73
N TYR A 108 0.98 12.86 -2.61
CA TYR A 108 1.78 13.18 -3.80
C TYR A 108 2.10 11.93 -4.60
N LEU A 109 2.38 10.82 -3.91
CA LEU A 109 2.67 9.57 -4.59
C LEU A 109 1.45 9.08 -5.36
N LEU A 110 0.28 9.11 -4.73
CA LEU A 110 -0.93 8.68 -5.40
C LEU A 110 -1.24 9.53 -6.63
N ASP A 111 -0.95 10.82 -6.53
CA ASP A 111 -1.15 11.70 -7.67
C ASP A 111 -0.23 11.33 -8.84
N ILE A 112 1.03 11.02 -8.53
CA ILE A 112 1.97 10.58 -9.56
C ILE A 112 1.49 9.30 -10.22
N LEU A 113 1.06 8.33 -9.42
CA LEU A 113 0.63 7.04 -9.95
C LEU A 113 -0.66 7.16 -10.75
N ARG A 114 -1.56 8.04 -10.29
CA ARG A 114 -2.82 8.23 -11.01
C ARG A 114 -2.59 8.72 -12.43
N LYS A 115 -1.56 9.51 -12.61
CA LYS A 115 -1.23 10.06 -13.93
C LYS A 115 -0.59 9.04 -14.86
N ARG A 116 -0.29 7.84 -14.37
CA ARG A 116 0.30 6.80 -15.19
C ARG A 116 -0.75 5.93 -15.89
N GLY A 117 -2.03 6.29 -15.77
CA GLY A 117 -3.07 5.69 -16.57
C GLY A 117 -3.66 4.37 -16.10
N PRO A 118 -3.71 4.11 -14.78
CA PRO A 118 -4.38 2.88 -14.35
C PRO A 118 -5.87 2.95 -14.67
N LYS A 119 -6.48 1.81 -14.89
CA LYS A 119 -7.92 1.76 -15.11
C LYS A 119 -8.66 2.15 -13.86
N SER A 120 -8.15 1.77 -12.70
CA SER A 120 -8.67 2.19 -11.42
C SER A 120 -7.53 2.20 -10.42
N MET A 121 -7.65 2.99 -9.38
CA MET A 121 -6.64 3.02 -8.33
C MET A 121 -7.30 3.26 -7.00
N LYS A 122 -7.00 2.41 -6.04
CA LYS A 122 -7.50 2.53 -4.69
C LYS A 122 -6.35 2.39 -3.71
N LEU A 123 -6.59 2.87 -2.50
CA LEU A 123 -5.62 2.75 -1.42
C LEU A 123 -6.18 1.79 -0.39
N CYS A 124 -5.37 0.84 0.02
CA CYS A 124 -5.74 -0.10 1.07
C CYS A 124 -4.77 0.08 2.24
N THR A 125 -5.29 0.44 3.41
CA THR A 125 -4.46 0.63 4.58
C THR A 125 -4.95 -0.28 5.69
N LEU A 126 -4.01 -0.71 6.52
CA LEU A 126 -4.33 -1.55 7.67
C LEU A 126 -4.81 -0.69 8.82
N LEU A 127 -4.16 0.43 9.03
CA LEU A 127 -4.49 1.32 10.14
C LEU A 127 -4.71 2.76 9.68
#